data_041ebc9486ba975f7a828b3713ff3893
#
_entry.id   041ebc9486ba975f7a828b3713ff3893
#
_cell.length_a   1.000
_cell.length_b   1.000
_cell.length_c   1.000
_cell.angle_alpha   90.00
_cell.angle_beta   90.00
_cell.angle_gamma   90.00
#
_symmetry.space_group_name_H-M   'P 1'
#
loop_
_entity.id
_entity.type
_entity.pdbx_description
1 polymer ?
#
loop_
_entity_poly.entity_id
_entity_poly.type
_entity_poly.pdbx_seq_one_letter_code
_entity_poly.pdbx_strand_id
1 'polypeptide(L)'
;MLKKGEKEYYYLYNSQNDVIGLIDSDGKQVVNYSYDAWGKQTGLTDTSGENIGKLNPFRYRAYCYDDDTKLYVTASRYYDPELCRFLCADNFDVAKAQMFSMNGKNLYVYCCNNPVNAVDEEGSLAQVVGVIEKLLETPYGRFLIFGLLGGVTYWLQCELSGEDVTMEGLCVAAISGGINGAAGDIPTAILVSFMGGFYLEYRETKDAKRAVAAGVYDGISTFLVPSTYN
;
A
#
# COMPACT_ATOMS: atom_id res chain seq x y z
N MET A 1 12.79 16.93 18.87
CA MET A 1 13.74 17.82 19.58
C MET A 1 14.62 16.97 20.47
N LEU A 2 15.93 17.16 20.42
CA LEU A 2 16.93 16.53 21.26
C LEU A 2 17.44 17.57 22.27
N LYS A 3 17.48 17.22 23.55
CA LYS A 3 18.03 18.10 24.59
C LYS A 3 19.31 17.50 25.19
N LYS A 4 20.32 18.33 25.36
CA LYS A 4 21.56 17.98 26.11
C LYS A 4 21.92 19.13 27.03
N GLY A 5 21.69 18.93 28.33
CA GLY A 5 21.80 20.00 29.34
C GLY A 5 20.77 21.11 29.03
N GLU A 6 21.23 22.34 28.90
CA GLU A 6 20.39 23.49 28.55
C GLU A 6 20.26 23.73 27.04
N LYS A 7 21.02 22.99 26.21
CA LYS A 7 20.98 23.15 24.75
C LYS A 7 19.87 22.29 24.12
N GLU A 8 19.21 22.90 23.15
CA GLU A 8 18.15 22.26 22.39
C GLU A 8 18.59 22.15 20.93
N TYR A 9 18.28 20.98 20.32
CA TYR A 9 18.56 20.70 18.93
C TYR A 9 17.29 20.21 18.25
N TYR A 10 17.03 20.69 17.04
CA TYR A 10 15.85 20.40 16.28
C TYR A 10 16.20 19.51 15.09
N TYR A 11 15.33 18.54 14.77
CA TYR A 11 15.54 17.60 13.69
C TYR A 11 15.26 18.22 12.34
N LEU A 12 16.12 17.97 11.35
CA LEU A 12 15.89 18.20 9.95
C LEU A 12 15.54 16.87 9.28
N TYR A 13 14.42 16.85 8.55
CA TYR A 13 13.94 15.67 7.85
C TYR A 13 13.93 15.91 6.34
N ASN A 14 14.12 14.85 5.56
CA ASN A 14 13.81 14.86 4.13
C ASN A 14 12.34 14.44 3.89
N SER A 15 11.95 14.37 2.61
CA SER A 15 10.59 13.96 2.20
C SER A 15 10.23 12.52 2.56
N GLN A 16 11.20 11.69 2.90
CA GLN A 16 11.04 10.30 3.27
C GLN A 16 11.12 10.07 4.80
N ASN A 17 11.13 11.15 5.57
CA ASN A 17 11.25 11.14 7.04
C ASN A 17 12.61 10.66 7.58
N ASP A 18 13.68 10.70 6.75
CA ASP A 18 15.02 10.46 7.26
C ASP A 18 15.50 11.68 8.02
N VAL A 19 16.12 11.47 9.18
CA VAL A 19 16.83 12.55 9.89
C VAL A 19 18.11 12.84 9.14
N ILE A 20 18.14 13.95 8.39
CA ILE A 20 19.29 14.37 7.61
C ILE A 20 20.21 15.32 8.37
N GLY A 21 19.77 15.83 9.51
CA GLY A 21 20.60 16.71 10.33
C GLY A 21 19.93 17.20 11.59
N LEU A 22 20.72 17.95 12.37
CA LEU A 22 20.25 18.67 13.55
C LEU A 22 20.68 20.13 13.44
N ILE A 23 19.79 21.05 13.82
CA ILE A 23 20.05 22.48 13.96
C ILE A 23 20.04 22.87 15.43
N ASP A 24 20.84 23.85 15.79
CA ASP A 24 20.84 24.46 17.12
C ASP A 24 19.73 25.51 17.27
N SER A 25 19.66 26.15 18.44
CA SER A 25 18.70 27.21 18.73
C SER A 25 18.87 28.45 17.85
N ASP A 26 20.05 28.65 17.26
CA ASP A 26 20.33 29.77 16.37
C ASP A 26 19.99 29.46 14.91
N GLY A 27 19.43 28.27 14.64
CA GLY A 27 19.07 27.81 13.30
C GLY A 27 20.24 27.31 12.46
N LYS A 28 21.43 27.15 13.04
CA LYS A 28 22.61 26.63 12.37
C LYS A 28 22.61 25.12 12.37
N GLN A 29 22.81 24.50 11.22
CA GLN A 29 22.99 23.06 11.13
C GLN A 29 24.34 22.66 11.74
N VAL A 30 24.29 21.86 12.80
CA VAL A 30 25.48 21.39 13.55
C VAL A 30 25.78 19.93 13.32
N VAL A 31 24.78 19.15 12.88
CA VAL A 31 24.94 17.73 12.50
C VAL A 31 24.38 17.51 11.12
N ASN A 32 25.10 16.72 10.32
CA ASN A 32 24.62 16.27 9.01
C ASN A 32 24.83 14.76 8.87
N TYR A 33 23.77 14.04 8.45
CA TYR A 33 23.80 12.61 8.17
C TYR A 33 23.59 12.38 6.69
N SER A 34 24.23 11.34 6.15
CA SER A 34 23.95 10.80 4.82
C SER A 34 23.79 9.29 4.88
N TYR A 35 22.88 8.79 4.07
CA TYR A 35 22.51 7.38 3.99
C TYR A 35 22.49 6.92 2.53
N ASP A 36 22.69 5.63 2.34
CA ASP A 36 22.33 4.99 1.07
C ASP A 36 20.80 4.72 1.01
N ALA A 37 20.33 4.14 -0.09
CA ALA A 37 18.92 3.84 -0.28
C ALA A 37 18.35 2.84 0.76
N TRP A 38 19.20 2.05 1.40
CA TRP A 38 18.83 1.04 2.38
C TRP A 38 19.02 1.50 3.83
N GLY A 39 19.43 2.76 4.02
CA GLY A 39 19.60 3.34 5.35
C GLY A 39 20.95 3.09 5.98
N LYS A 40 21.90 2.49 5.27
CA LYS A 40 23.28 2.42 5.76
C LYS A 40 23.85 3.82 5.82
N GLN A 41 24.33 4.21 6.99
CA GLN A 41 24.94 5.53 7.18
C GLN A 41 26.24 5.62 6.39
N THR A 42 26.30 6.52 5.40
CA THR A 42 27.49 6.77 4.56
C THR A 42 28.32 7.94 5.03
N GLY A 43 27.74 8.83 5.84
CA GLY A 43 28.46 9.97 6.39
C GLY A 43 27.81 10.54 7.65
N LEU A 44 28.68 11.09 8.51
CA LEU A 44 28.30 11.86 9.69
C LEU A 44 29.28 13.01 9.85
N THR A 45 28.76 14.22 9.83
CA THR A 45 29.52 15.43 10.20
C THR A 45 28.88 16.04 11.44
N ASP A 46 29.67 16.29 12.47
CA ASP A 46 29.23 16.89 13.72
C ASP A 46 30.15 18.03 14.11
N THR A 47 29.64 19.24 14.09
CA THR A 47 30.35 20.47 14.47
C THR A 47 29.88 21.02 15.83
N SER A 48 29.04 20.30 16.55
CA SER A 48 28.48 20.71 17.84
C SER A 48 29.53 20.77 18.96
N GLY A 49 30.66 20.07 18.80
CA GLY A 49 31.69 19.89 19.82
C GLY A 49 31.30 18.93 20.94
N GLU A 50 30.08 18.40 20.92
CA GLU A 50 29.51 17.57 22.01
C GLU A 50 29.14 16.16 21.56
N ASN A 51 29.51 15.75 20.35
CA ASN A 51 29.14 14.47 19.71
C ASN A 51 27.62 14.20 19.66
N ILE A 52 26.83 15.26 19.44
CA ILE A 52 25.38 15.17 19.38
C ILE A 52 24.92 14.22 18.25
N GLY A 53 25.66 14.21 17.14
CA GLY A 53 25.38 13.32 16.02
C GLY A 53 25.46 11.83 16.37
N LYS A 54 26.33 11.43 17.28
CA LYS A 54 26.37 10.05 17.80
C LYS A 54 25.34 9.81 18.89
N LEU A 55 25.12 10.82 19.75
CA LEU A 55 24.15 10.71 20.84
C LEU A 55 22.69 10.67 20.36
N ASN A 56 22.41 11.20 19.15
CA ASN A 56 21.08 11.14 18.59
C ASN A 56 20.73 9.70 18.18
N PRO A 57 19.67 9.11 18.75
CA PRO A 57 19.27 7.76 18.41
C PRO A 57 18.47 7.69 17.10
N PHE A 58 17.82 8.79 16.69
CA PHE A 58 16.93 8.78 15.52
C PHE A 58 17.70 9.11 14.23
N ARG A 59 17.60 8.24 13.23
CA ARG A 59 18.35 8.34 11.97
C ARG A 59 17.47 8.09 10.74
N TYR A 60 17.80 7.12 9.93
CA TYR A 60 17.06 6.72 8.73
C TYR A 60 15.60 6.40 9.06
N ARG A 61 14.65 6.96 8.31
CA ARG A 61 13.19 6.84 8.51
C ARG A 61 12.73 7.20 9.94
N ALA A 62 13.49 8.02 10.63
CA ALA A 62 13.31 8.32 12.05
C ALA A 62 13.32 7.07 12.95
N TYR A 63 13.83 5.93 12.49
CA TYR A 63 14.03 4.75 13.32
C TYR A 63 15.11 5.00 14.38
N CYS A 64 14.99 4.30 15.50
CA CYS A 64 16.00 4.32 16.54
C CYS A 64 17.21 3.46 16.10
N TYR A 65 18.37 4.07 15.99
CA TYR A 65 19.62 3.39 15.62
C TYR A 65 20.42 3.03 16.86
N ASP A 66 20.83 1.80 16.97
CA ASP A 66 21.72 1.30 17.98
C ASP A 66 23.17 1.30 17.45
N ASP A 67 24.01 2.15 18.03
CA ASP A 67 25.41 2.29 17.60
C ASP A 67 26.27 1.07 17.93
N ASP A 68 25.87 0.24 18.90
CA ASP A 68 26.63 -0.96 19.28
C ASP A 68 26.36 -2.12 18.32
N THR A 69 25.09 -2.38 18.03
CA THR A 69 24.67 -3.46 17.13
C THR A 69 24.63 -3.06 15.66
N LYS A 70 24.61 -1.76 15.35
CA LYS A 70 24.46 -1.17 14.01
C LYS A 70 23.09 -1.47 13.37
N LEU A 71 22.09 -1.76 14.18
CA LEU A 71 20.74 -2.07 13.75
C LEU A 71 19.80 -0.89 13.97
N TYR A 72 18.75 -0.85 13.17
CA TYR A 72 17.61 0.01 13.42
C TYR A 72 16.52 -0.76 14.18
N VAL A 73 16.03 -0.14 15.24
CA VAL A 73 14.89 -0.65 16.00
C VAL A 73 13.64 0.01 15.46
N THR A 74 12.78 -0.77 14.84
CA THR A 74 11.43 -0.35 14.43
C THR A 74 10.43 -0.68 15.53
N ALA A 75 9.16 -0.36 15.35
CA ALA A 75 8.15 -0.66 16.38
C ALA A 75 8.01 -2.16 16.68
N SER A 76 8.27 -3.03 15.71
CA SER A 76 8.03 -4.48 15.82
C SER A 76 9.25 -5.36 15.58
N ARG A 77 10.27 -4.85 14.88
CA ARG A 77 11.40 -5.69 14.41
C ARG A 77 12.74 -4.94 14.46
N TYR A 78 13.83 -5.68 14.31
CA TYR A 78 15.16 -5.15 14.07
C TYR A 78 15.51 -5.19 12.60
N TYR A 79 15.89 -4.05 12.03
CA TYR A 79 16.29 -3.90 10.64
C TYR A 79 17.80 -3.77 10.52
N ASP A 80 18.39 -4.57 9.65
CA ASP A 80 19.83 -4.53 9.36
C ASP A 80 20.05 -3.84 8.00
N PRO A 81 20.64 -2.63 7.98
CA PRO A 81 20.90 -1.91 6.74
C PRO A 81 22.04 -2.50 5.90
N GLU A 82 22.92 -3.32 6.50
CA GLU A 82 23.98 -4.03 5.78
C GLU A 82 23.43 -5.24 5.02
N LEU A 83 22.49 -5.97 5.64
CA LEU A 83 21.82 -7.11 5.03
C LEU A 83 20.58 -6.72 4.22
N CYS A 84 20.15 -5.45 4.29
CA CYS A 84 18.97 -4.91 3.62
C CYS A 84 17.66 -5.65 3.97
N ARG A 85 17.52 -6.13 5.22
CA ARG A 85 16.39 -6.93 5.68
C ARG A 85 16.16 -6.84 7.18
N PHE A 86 15.00 -7.30 7.62
CA PHE A 86 14.72 -7.55 9.02
C PHE A 86 15.44 -8.80 9.52
N LEU A 87 15.87 -8.80 10.79
CA LEU A 87 16.45 -9.97 11.44
C LEU A 87 15.42 -10.92 12.02
N CYS A 88 14.21 -10.43 12.28
CA CYS A 88 13.09 -11.24 12.77
C CYS A 88 12.04 -11.40 11.67
N ALA A 89 11.38 -12.56 11.64
CA ALA A 89 10.26 -12.80 10.75
C ALA A 89 9.08 -11.86 11.09
N ASP A 90 8.33 -11.46 10.08
CA ASP A 90 7.08 -10.72 10.25
C ASP A 90 5.99 -11.60 10.87
N ASN A 91 4.91 -10.97 11.36
CA ASN A 91 3.76 -11.69 11.87
C ASN A 91 3.16 -12.57 10.76
N PHE A 92 2.79 -13.81 11.14
CA PHE A 92 2.24 -14.80 10.21
C PHE A 92 0.91 -14.34 9.57
N ASP A 93 0.12 -13.54 10.26
CA ASP A 93 -1.15 -13.03 9.71
C ASP A 93 -0.92 -12.01 8.59
N VAL A 94 0.14 -11.20 8.67
CA VAL A 94 0.60 -10.32 7.59
C VAL A 94 1.07 -11.15 6.38
N ALA A 95 1.78 -12.25 6.64
CA ALA A 95 2.23 -13.18 5.59
C ALA A 95 1.05 -13.83 4.85
N LYS A 96 -0.03 -14.18 5.55
CA LYS A 96 -1.26 -14.70 4.93
C LYS A 96 -1.92 -13.69 4.01
N ALA A 97 -2.04 -12.43 4.44
CA ALA A 97 -2.63 -11.37 3.64
C ALA A 97 -1.83 -11.12 2.34
N GLN A 98 -0.54 -11.42 2.34
CA GLN A 98 0.37 -11.23 1.21
C GLN A 98 0.66 -12.51 0.41
N MET A 99 -0.06 -13.59 0.65
CA MET A 99 0.20 -14.91 0.04
C MET A 99 0.18 -14.91 -1.49
N PHE A 100 -0.50 -13.94 -2.11
CA PHE A 100 -0.58 -13.76 -3.56
C PHE A 100 0.46 -12.78 -4.12
N SER A 101 1.26 -12.12 -3.28
CA SER A 101 2.34 -11.25 -3.73
C SER A 101 3.65 -12.04 -3.89
N MET A 102 4.45 -11.70 -4.90
CA MET A 102 5.76 -12.38 -5.12
C MET A 102 6.70 -12.22 -3.91
N ASN A 103 6.58 -11.13 -3.17
CA ASN A 103 7.35 -10.84 -1.96
C ASN A 103 6.69 -11.32 -0.66
N GLY A 104 5.40 -11.67 -0.68
CA GLY A 104 4.63 -12.04 0.50
C GLY A 104 5.06 -13.36 1.17
N LYS A 105 5.90 -14.15 0.50
CA LYS A 105 6.50 -15.36 1.07
C LYS A 105 7.80 -15.10 1.84
N ASN A 106 8.37 -13.91 1.72
CA ASN A 106 9.60 -13.53 2.41
C ASN A 106 9.29 -12.67 3.63
N LEU A 107 9.23 -13.30 4.80
CA LEU A 107 8.89 -12.65 6.06
C LEU A 107 9.95 -11.66 6.58
N TYR A 108 11.11 -11.61 5.95
CA TYR A 108 12.24 -10.76 6.33
C TYR A 108 12.43 -9.57 5.40
N VAL A 109 11.59 -9.43 4.37
CA VAL A 109 11.75 -8.37 3.37
C VAL A 109 11.47 -6.99 3.98
N TYR A 110 12.32 -6.01 3.64
CA TYR A 110 12.12 -4.61 3.96
C TYR A 110 11.55 -3.88 2.73
N CYS A 111 10.47 -3.11 2.91
CA CYS A 111 9.85 -2.26 1.88
C CYS A 111 9.64 -2.97 0.52
N CYS A 112 9.31 -4.26 0.49
CA CYS A 112 9.18 -5.05 -0.74
C CYS A 112 10.42 -4.99 -1.66
N ASN A 113 11.63 -4.83 -1.11
CA ASN A 113 12.89 -4.58 -1.81
C ASN A 113 12.90 -3.26 -2.62
N ASN A 114 12.08 -2.29 -2.27
CA ASN A 114 12.03 -0.99 -2.93
C ASN A 114 11.96 0.16 -1.89
N PRO A 115 13.00 0.38 -1.09
CA PRO A 115 13.01 1.37 -0.02
C PRO A 115 13.00 2.82 -0.51
N VAL A 116 13.28 3.06 -1.79
CA VAL A 116 13.21 4.40 -2.39
C VAL A 116 11.76 4.87 -2.54
N ASN A 117 10.83 3.96 -2.84
CA ASN A 117 9.42 4.28 -3.09
C ASN A 117 8.47 3.80 -1.99
N ALA A 118 8.97 3.08 -1.00
CA ALA A 118 8.18 2.53 0.10
C ALA A 118 8.80 2.86 1.45
N VAL A 119 7.96 2.99 2.46
CA VAL A 119 8.33 3.16 3.87
C VAL A 119 7.62 2.12 4.70
N ASP A 120 8.30 1.55 5.68
CA ASP A 120 7.74 0.62 6.65
C ASP A 120 7.80 1.24 8.04
N GLU A 121 6.87 2.15 8.37
CA GLU A 121 6.89 2.94 9.60
C GLU A 121 6.79 2.11 10.87
N GLU A 122 6.07 0.99 10.81
CA GLU A 122 5.83 0.12 11.96
C GLU A 122 6.73 -1.13 11.97
N GLY A 123 7.54 -1.32 10.94
CA GLY A 123 8.32 -2.55 10.78
C GLY A 123 7.43 -3.75 10.45
N SER A 124 6.26 -3.51 9.84
CA SER A 124 5.38 -4.54 9.30
C SER A 124 4.79 -4.04 7.98
N LEU A 125 4.72 -4.88 6.96
CA LEU A 125 4.12 -4.54 5.66
C LEU A 125 2.59 -4.31 5.71
N ALA A 126 2.02 -4.18 6.91
CA ALA A 126 0.59 -3.94 7.14
C ALA A 126 0.08 -2.64 6.46
N GLN A 127 0.96 -1.72 6.07
CA GLN A 127 0.54 -0.44 5.48
C GLN A 127 -0.15 -0.56 4.13
N VAL A 128 0.26 -1.50 3.27
CA VAL A 128 -0.45 -1.68 1.98
C VAL A 128 -1.84 -2.24 2.22
N VAL A 129 -1.97 -3.17 3.18
CA VAL A 129 -3.26 -3.73 3.59
C VAL A 129 -4.12 -2.63 4.25
N GLY A 130 -3.54 -1.83 5.15
CA GLY A 130 -4.24 -0.73 5.80
C GLY A 130 -4.70 0.39 4.86
N VAL A 131 -3.96 0.65 3.77
CA VAL A 131 -4.41 1.59 2.72
C VAL A 131 -5.60 1.00 1.96
N ILE A 132 -5.57 -0.29 1.61
CA ILE A 132 -6.68 -0.97 0.94
C ILE A 132 -7.91 -1.02 1.86
N GLU A 133 -7.74 -1.34 3.15
CA GLU A 133 -8.81 -1.33 4.14
C GLU A 133 -9.45 0.05 4.27
N LYS A 134 -8.65 1.11 4.44
CA LYS A 134 -9.15 2.50 4.49
C LYS A 134 -9.85 2.92 3.20
N LEU A 135 -9.36 2.48 2.04
CA LEU A 135 -10.05 2.69 0.77
C LEU A 135 -11.40 1.95 0.75
N LEU A 136 -11.44 0.71 1.24
CA LEU A 136 -12.69 -0.07 1.32
C LEU A 136 -13.70 0.48 2.33
N GLU A 137 -13.28 1.26 3.33
CA GLU A 137 -14.18 1.95 4.26
C GLU A 137 -14.95 3.10 3.59
N THR A 138 -14.41 3.68 2.52
CA THR A 138 -15.03 4.80 1.82
C THR A 138 -15.79 4.34 0.58
N PRO A 139 -16.98 4.92 0.24
CA PRO A 139 -17.67 4.62 -1.00
C PRO A 139 -16.82 4.86 -2.25
N TYR A 140 -15.99 5.90 -2.26
CA TYR A 140 -15.06 6.20 -3.34
C TYR A 140 -13.97 5.15 -3.52
N GLY A 141 -13.37 4.71 -2.42
CA GLY A 141 -12.34 3.69 -2.47
C GLY A 141 -12.90 2.34 -2.92
N ARG A 142 -14.08 1.98 -2.45
CA ARG A 142 -14.81 0.80 -2.94
C ARG A 142 -15.10 0.90 -4.43
N PHE A 143 -15.61 2.04 -4.90
CA PHE A 143 -15.85 2.28 -6.32
C PHE A 143 -14.59 2.05 -7.17
N LEU A 144 -13.44 2.59 -6.74
CA LEU A 144 -12.17 2.43 -7.45
C LEU A 144 -11.71 0.98 -7.47
N ILE A 145 -11.69 0.30 -6.32
CA ILE A 145 -11.21 -1.08 -6.21
C ILE A 145 -12.09 -2.03 -7.01
N PHE A 146 -13.41 -1.97 -6.83
CA PHE A 146 -14.33 -2.86 -7.52
C PHE A 146 -14.48 -2.50 -9.01
N GLY A 147 -14.28 -1.23 -9.37
CA GLY A 147 -14.19 -0.82 -10.77
C GLY A 147 -12.98 -1.42 -11.48
N LEU A 148 -11.80 -1.38 -10.84
CA LEU A 148 -10.62 -2.04 -11.38
C LEU A 148 -10.80 -3.56 -11.49
N LEU A 149 -11.38 -4.20 -10.49
CA LEU A 149 -11.69 -5.64 -10.53
C LEU A 149 -12.67 -5.97 -11.64
N GLY A 150 -13.72 -5.16 -11.85
CA GLY A 150 -14.66 -5.33 -12.96
C GLY A 150 -13.98 -5.24 -14.33
N GLY A 151 -13.09 -4.27 -14.52
CA GLY A 151 -12.29 -4.16 -15.74
C GLY A 151 -11.37 -5.35 -15.97
N VAL A 152 -10.68 -5.81 -14.94
CA VAL A 152 -9.79 -6.98 -15.02
C VAL A 152 -10.57 -8.26 -15.31
N THR A 153 -11.72 -8.47 -14.69
CA THR A 153 -12.56 -9.65 -14.95
C THR A 153 -13.10 -9.67 -16.37
N TYR A 154 -13.52 -8.53 -16.90
CA TYR A 154 -13.92 -8.40 -18.31
C TYR A 154 -12.76 -8.73 -19.26
N TRP A 155 -11.59 -8.15 -19.03
CA TRP A 155 -10.40 -8.43 -19.83
C TRP A 155 -10.07 -9.93 -19.85
N LEU A 156 -10.07 -10.55 -18.67
CA LEU A 156 -9.79 -11.99 -18.53
C LEU A 156 -10.83 -12.85 -19.24
N GLN A 157 -12.11 -12.45 -19.20
CA GLN A 157 -13.19 -13.15 -19.87
C GLN A 157 -13.02 -13.08 -21.41
N CYS A 158 -12.69 -11.92 -21.96
CA CYS A 158 -12.41 -11.77 -23.40
C CYS A 158 -11.20 -12.64 -23.81
N GLU A 159 -10.13 -12.67 -23.02
CA GLU A 159 -8.94 -13.49 -23.28
C GLU A 159 -9.29 -15.00 -23.32
N LEU A 160 -10.14 -15.47 -22.39
CA LEU A 160 -10.57 -16.86 -22.31
C LEU A 160 -11.55 -17.26 -23.41
N SER A 161 -12.40 -16.33 -23.86
CA SER A 161 -13.38 -16.57 -24.94
C SER A 161 -12.79 -16.35 -26.33
N GLY A 162 -11.59 -15.79 -26.43
CA GLY A 162 -10.99 -15.42 -27.72
C GLY A 162 -11.63 -14.21 -28.38
N GLU A 163 -12.32 -13.39 -27.62
CA GLU A 163 -12.96 -12.16 -28.08
C GLU A 163 -12.01 -10.95 -27.92
N ASP A 164 -12.15 -9.96 -28.79
CA ASP A 164 -11.36 -8.74 -28.70
C ASP A 164 -11.82 -7.88 -27.50
N VAL A 165 -10.86 -7.41 -26.71
CA VAL A 165 -11.12 -6.45 -25.62
C VAL A 165 -11.49 -5.10 -26.22
N THR A 166 -12.72 -4.64 -25.96
CA THR A 166 -13.16 -3.33 -26.40
C THR A 166 -13.05 -2.31 -25.26
N MET A 167 -12.63 -1.08 -25.58
CA MET A 167 -12.57 0.00 -24.59
C MET A 167 -13.95 0.30 -23.97
N GLU A 168 -14.99 0.16 -24.74
CA GLU A 168 -16.36 0.39 -24.29
C GLU A 168 -16.80 -0.68 -23.30
N GLY A 169 -16.54 -1.96 -23.57
CA GLY A 169 -16.78 -3.07 -22.65
C GLY A 169 -15.97 -2.93 -21.35
N LEU A 170 -14.70 -2.54 -21.46
CA LEU A 170 -13.85 -2.30 -20.31
C LEU A 170 -14.40 -1.16 -19.41
N CYS A 171 -14.83 -0.06 -20.02
CA CYS A 171 -15.43 1.06 -19.28
C CYS A 171 -16.76 0.65 -18.60
N VAL A 172 -17.63 -0.09 -19.29
CA VAL A 172 -18.90 -0.56 -18.72
C VAL A 172 -18.65 -1.51 -17.55
N ALA A 173 -17.73 -2.46 -17.70
CA ALA A 173 -17.38 -3.40 -16.64
C ALA A 173 -16.74 -2.70 -15.43
N ALA A 174 -15.87 -1.71 -15.66
CA ALA A 174 -15.26 -0.91 -14.59
C ALA A 174 -16.31 -0.06 -13.86
N ILE A 175 -17.21 0.60 -14.58
CA ILE A 175 -18.27 1.43 -13.98
C ILE A 175 -19.25 0.57 -13.18
N SER A 176 -19.72 -0.54 -13.75
CA SER A 176 -20.67 -1.45 -13.08
C SER A 176 -20.04 -2.08 -11.83
N GLY A 177 -18.78 -2.56 -11.91
CA GLY A 177 -18.05 -3.05 -10.77
C GLY A 177 -17.87 -1.98 -9.68
N GLY A 178 -17.50 -0.76 -10.07
CA GLY A 178 -17.34 0.38 -9.15
C GLY A 178 -18.64 0.74 -8.44
N ILE A 179 -19.77 0.82 -9.15
CA ILE A 179 -21.07 1.14 -8.55
C ILE A 179 -21.51 0.02 -7.59
N ASN A 180 -21.32 -1.25 -7.95
CA ASN A 180 -21.62 -2.38 -7.08
C ASN A 180 -20.82 -2.32 -5.77
N GLY A 181 -19.53 -2.02 -5.87
CA GLY A 181 -18.68 -1.87 -4.69
C GLY A 181 -19.05 -0.68 -3.80
N ALA A 182 -19.44 0.44 -4.40
CA ALA A 182 -19.79 1.66 -3.67
C ALA A 182 -21.17 1.57 -2.99
N ALA A 183 -22.14 0.93 -3.63
CA ALA A 183 -23.53 0.85 -3.15
C ALA A 183 -23.66 0.09 -1.82
N GLY A 184 -22.85 -0.95 -1.61
CA GLY A 184 -22.74 -1.66 -0.34
C GLY A 184 -23.97 -2.46 0.08
N ASP A 185 -25.06 -2.42 -0.68
CA ASP A 185 -26.28 -3.18 -0.46
C ASP A 185 -26.55 -4.17 -1.61
N ILE A 186 -27.02 -5.35 -1.27
CA ILE A 186 -27.24 -6.45 -2.22
C ILE A 186 -28.27 -6.10 -3.29
N PRO A 187 -29.42 -5.47 -2.99
CA PRO A 187 -30.41 -5.14 -4.01
C PRO A 187 -29.90 -4.21 -5.11
N THR A 188 -29.14 -3.18 -4.73
CA THR A 188 -28.54 -2.23 -5.70
C THR A 188 -27.46 -2.90 -6.52
N ALA A 189 -26.63 -3.74 -5.90
CA ALA A 189 -25.61 -4.51 -6.60
C ALA A 189 -26.22 -5.45 -7.65
N ILE A 190 -27.29 -6.16 -7.32
CA ILE A 190 -28.01 -7.03 -8.26
C ILE A 190 -28.57 -6.22 -9.42
N LEU A 191 -29.22 -5.07 -9.15
CA LEU A 191 -29.80 -4.23 -10.19
C LEU A 191 -28.75 -3.70 -11.18
N VAL A 192 -27.62 -3.24 -10.64
CA VAL A 192 -26.52 -2.70 -11.48
C VAL A 192 -25.88 -3.82 -12.31
N SER A 193 -25.68 -5.01 -11.75
CA SER A 193 -25.17 -6.16 -12.50
C SER A 193 -26.14 -6.59 -13.59
N PHE A 194 -27.44 -6.64 -13.30
CA PHE A 194 -28.47 -6.89 -14.29
C PHE A 194 -28.43 -5.87 -15.44
N MET A 195 -28.37 -4.57 -15.11
CA MET A 195 -28.32 -3.49 -16.11
C MET A 195 -27.05 -3.57 -16.97
N GLY A 196 -25.91 -3.90 -16.36
CA GLY A 196 -24.65 -4.08 -17.07
C GLY A 196 -24.71 -5.22 -18.08
N GLY A 197 -25.09 -6.42 -17.65
CA GLY A 197 -25.21 -7.59 -18.52
C GLY A 197 -26.26 -7.40 -19.63
N PHE A 198 -27.41 -6.81 -19.27
CA PHE A 198 -28.44 -6.47 -20.27
C PHE A 198 -27.91 -5.50 -21.34
N TYR A 199 -27.24 -4.43 -20.93
CA TYR A 199 -26.74 -3.43 -21.86
C TYR A 199 -25.70 -4.01 -22.82
N LEU A 200 -24.73 -4.76 -22.31
CA LEU A 200 -23.69 -5.36 -23.15
C LEU A 200 -24.27 -6.31 -24.19
N GLU A 201 -25.09 -7.27 -23.77
CA GLU A 201 -25.69 -8.26 -24.67
C GLU A 201 -26.64 -7.62 -25.66
N TYR A 202 -27.49 -6.64 -25.25
CA TYR A 202 -28.38 -5.93 -26.14
C TYR A 202 -27.63 -5.12 -27.20
N ARG A 203 -26.53 -4.49 -26.82
CA ARG A 203 -25.71 -3.73 -27.76
C ARG A 203 -25.15 -4.62 -28.86
N GLU A 204 -24.69 -5.81 -28.52
CA GLU A 204 -24.07 -6.75 -29.45
C GLU A 204 -25.10 -7.50 -30.32
N THR A 205 -26.08 -8.05 -29.66
CA THR A 205 -27.05 -8.95 -30.35
C THR A 205 -28.28 -8.25 -30.89
N LYS A 206 -28.62 -7.08 -30.34
CA LYS A 206 -29.92 -6.39 -30.54
C LYS A 206 -31.13 -7.29 -30.21
N ASP A 207 -30.92 -8.39 -29.49
CA ASP A 207 -31.96 -9.32 -29.06
C ASP A 207 -32.28 -9.09 -27.58
N ALA A 208 -33.47 -8.51 -27.34
CA ALA A 208 -33.90 -8.20 -25.99
C ALA A 208 -34.06 -9.44 -25.09
N LYS A 209 -34.40 -10.61 -25.68
CA LYS A 209 -34.55 -11.84 -24.88
C LYS A 209 -33.18 -12.35 -24.37
N ARG A 210 -32.17 -12.33 -25.23
CA ARG A 210 -30.82 -12.68 -24.87
C ARG A 210 -30.27 -11.70 -23.84
N ALA A 211 -30.48 -10.41 -24.07
CA ALA A 211 -30.07 -9.35 -23.16
C ALA A 211 -30.71 -9.50 -21.75
N VAL A 212 -32.02 -9.84 -21.70
CA VAL A 212 -32.68 -10.12 -20.41
C VAL A 212 -32.05 -11.35 -19.72
N ALA A 213 -31.80 -12.43 -20.49
CA ALA A 213 -31.17 -13.62 -19.92
C ALA A 213 -29.77 -13.33 -19.37
N ALA A 214 -28.94 -12.56 -20.07
CA ALA A 214 -27.63 -12.14 -19.62
C ALA A 214 -27.72 -11.27 -18.35
N GLY A 215 -28.60 -10.29 -18.32
CA GLY A 215 -28.82 -9.46 -17.13
C GLY A 215 -29.29 -10.28 -15.92
N VAL A 216 -30.21 -11.24 -16.12
CA VAL A 216 -30.66 -12.15 -15.04
C VAL A 216 -29.51 -13.00 -14.52
N TYR A 217 -28.69 -13.55 -15.43
CA TYR A 217 -27.51 -14.34 -15.05
C TYR A 217 -26.55 -13.53 -14.20
N ASP A 218 -26.19 -12.32 -14.62
CA ASP A 218 -25.28 -11.43 -13.88
C ASP A 218 -25.86 -11.00 -12.53
N GLY A 219 -27.14 -10.67 -12.49
CA GLY A 219 -27.83 -10.35 -11.23
C GLY A 219 -27.84 -11.51 -10.25
N ILE A 220 -28.12 -12.74 -10.71
CA ILE A 220 -28.11 -13.95 -9.88
C ILE A 220 -26.69 -14.31 -9.45
N SER A 221 -25.69 -14.19 -10.33
CA SER A 221 -24.30 -14.46 -9.99
C SER A 221 -23.81 -13.54 -8.86
N THR A 222 -24.21 -12.28 -8.88
CA THR A 222 -23.93 -11.29 -7.82
C THR A 222 -24.58 -11.69 -6.48
N PHE A 223 -25.76 -12.31 -6.51
CA PHE A 223 -26.44 -12.79 -5.31
C PHE A 223 -25.83 -14.06 -4.74
N LEU A 224 -25.34 -14.96 -5.60
CA LEU A 224 -24.80 -16.25 -5.19
C LEU A 224 -23.34 -16.17 -4.73
N VAL A 225 -22.63 -15.10 -4.97
CA VAL A 225 -21.32 -14.84 -4.35
C VAL A 225 -21.56 -14.52 -2.88
N PRO A 226 -21.19 -15.41 -1.93
CA PRO A 226 -21.39 -15.10 -0.52
C PRO A 226 -20.64 -13.81 -0.20
N SER A 227 -21.32 -12.85 0.42
CA SER A 227 -20.67 -11.72 1.05
C SER A 227 -19.84 -12.25 2.22
N THR A 228 -18.62 -12.66 1.94
CA THR A 228 -17.65 -13.09 2.96
C THR A 228 -17.06 -11.89 3.72
N TYR A 229 -17.78 -10.78 3.77
CA TYR A 229 -17.43 -9.61 4.55
C TYR A 229 -18.58 -9.25 5.49
N ASN A 230 -18.58 -9.90 6.65
CA ASN A 230 -19.12 -9.37 7.91
C ASN A 230 -17.94 -9.14 8.86
#